data_c6f9374d499e2ea7691c39e105d6d309
#
_entry.id   c6f9374d499e2ea7691c39e105d6d309
#
_cell.length_a   1.000
_cell.length_b   1.000
_cell.length_c   1.000
_cell.angle_alpha   90.00
_cell.angle_beta   90.00
_cell.angle_gamma   90.00
#
_symmetry.space_group_name_H-M   'P 1'
#
loop_
_entity.id
_entity.type
_entity.pdbx_description
1 polymer ?
#
loop_
_entity_poly.entity_id
_entity_poly.type
_entity_poly.pdbx_seq_one_letter_code
_entity_poly.pdbx_strand_id
1 'polypeptide(L)'
;MHDFVSYLFYLLQRGMRFAVPAALVCGLILAVCYTVCCRQGRRFPWGKAVCALLLVGWAAVTVFVTLLRSEPNEFAARQCNLQLFLAWREAYQRFTLQIWLNVLLNIALFVPLGVLLPLLWKPFRKWYAALGAGFGVSLLIELTQLFTGSGMCDVDDLFTNTLGAMLGWCAAMLVLALHQKSRTWPRYCALPAAFALALSAIFISYAAQPYGNLRDASVTTADLSGVRWSVDFALDENSKTAYVYQAQALDNAGSDRFAAEFAAAHGVEFPDAYYYDDLVIYANHSSGDFLNVTLHDGTWEYNFGRDHTPVFDAPAS
;
A
#
# COMPACT_ATOMS: atom_id res chain seq x y z
N MET A 1 -7.29 7.74 13.00
CA MET A 1 -6.86 8.97 12.30
C MET A 1 -5.65 9.61 12.98
N HIS A 2 -5.58 9.62 14.32
CA HIS A 2 -4.41 10.14 15.06
C HIS A 2 -3.15 9.32 14.76
N ASP A 3 -3.24 8.00 14.75
CA ASP A 3 -2.11 7.09 14.50
C ASP A 3 -1.55 7.21 13.09
N PHE A 4 -2.40 7.42 12.08
CA PHE A 4 -1.96 7.67 10.71
C PHE A 4 -1.16 8.97 10.57
N VAL A 5 -1.61 10.04 11.23
CA VAL A 5 -0.91 11.34 11.22
C VAL A 5 0.44 11.21 11.92
N SER A 6 0.49 10.50 13.05
CA SER A 6 1.71 10.22 13.82
C SER A 6 2.69 9.36 13.01
N TYR A 7 2.19 8.34 12.32
CA TYR A 7 2.98 7.50 11.43
C TYR A 7 3.55 8.27 10.23
N LEU A 8 2.72 9.11 9.60
CA LEU A 8 3.17 9.98 8.51
C LEU A 8 4.24 10.96 8.98
N PHE A 9 4.05 11.54 10.17
CA PHE A 9 5.03 12.46 10.77
C PHE A 9 6.35 11.75 11.08
N TYR A 10 6.31 10.54 11.62
CA TYR A 10 7.48 9.69 11.84
C TYR A 10 8.24 9.40 10.54
N LEU A 11 7.52 9.01 9.47
CA LEU A 11 8.12 8.78 8.15
C LEU A 11 8.76 10.03 7.58
N LEU A 12 8.09 11.18 7.69
CA LEU A 12 8.63 12.47 7.24
C LEU A 12 9.88 12.85 8.01
N GLN A 13 9.86 12.72 9.34
CA GLN A 13 11.01 13.05 10.18
C GLN A 13 12.23 12.17 9.88
N ARG A 14 12.01 10.87 9.68
CA ARG A 14 13.08 9.92 9.35
C ARG A 14 13.58 10.13 7.93
N GLY A 15 12.67 10.41 6.98
CA GLY A 15 13.01 10.74 5.59
C GLY A 15 13.82 12.04 5.45
N MET A 16 13.54 13.05 6.27
CA MET A 16 14.30 14.31 6.26
C MET A 16 15.78 14.12 6.60
N ARG A 17 16.15 13.13 7.40
CA ARG A 17 17.55 12.82 7.71
C ARG A 17 18.37 12.47 6.47
N PHE A 18 17.73 11.93 5.43
CA PHE A 18 18.36 11.60 4.15
C PHE A 18 18.14 12.71 3.11
N ALA A 19 16.96 13.32 3.11
CA ALA A 19 16.61 14.37 2.16
C ALA A 19 17.43 15.66 2.36
N VAL A 20 17.71 16.03 3.61
CA VAL A 20 18.48 17.25 3.91
C VAL A 20 19.93 17.16 3.39
N PRO A 21 20.74 16.12 3.69
CA PRO A 21 22.06 15.99 3.12
C PRO A 21 22.06 15.93 1.58
N ALA A 22 21.11 15.20 0.97
CA ALA A 22 20.97 15.14 -0.48
C ALA A 22 20.67 16.53 -1.07
N ALA A 23 19.77 17.29 -0.46
CA ALA A 23 19.44 18.65 -0.87
C ALA A 23 20.65 19.61 -0.74
N LEU A 24 21.43 19.48 0.33
CA LEU A 24 22.64 20.28 0.54
C LEU A 24 23.70 19.99 -0.54
N VAL A 25 23.95 18.71 -0.83
CA VAL A 25 24.90 18.32 -1.90
C VAL A 25 24.42 18.84 -3.25
N CYS A 26 23.13 18.71 -3.58
CA CYS A 26 22.57 19.26 -4.81
C CYS A 26 22.62 20.79 -4.85
N GLY A 27 22.35 21.46 -3.73
CA GLY A 27 22.48 22.91 -3.62
C GLY A 27 23.92 23.37 -3.90
N LEU A 28 24.92 22.65 -3.38
CA LEU A 28 26.32 22.91 -3.65
C LEU A 28 26.67 22.74 -5.14
N ILE A 29 26.24 21.64 -5.76
CA ILE A 29 26.43 21.38 -7.19
C ILE A 29 25.79 22.50 -8.02
N LEU A 30 24.55 22.90 -7.69
CA LEU A 30 23.87 24.00 -8.38
C LEU A 30 24.58 25.34 -8.21
N ALA A 31 25.14 25.62 -7.03
CA ALA A 31 25.93 26.80 -6.77
C ALA A 31 27.22 26.84 -7.63
N VAL A 32 27.92 25.68 -7.74
CA VAL A 32 29.06 25.54 -8.64
C VAL A 32 28.66 25.74 -10.11
N CYS A 33 27.57 25.12 -10.56
CA CYS A 33 27.04 25.30 -11.91
C CYS A 33 26.65 26.77 -12.18
N TYR A 34 26.05 27.44 -11.20
CA TYR A 34 25.73 28.87 -11.29
C TYR A 34 26.97 29.73 -11.47
N THR A 35 28.00 29.51 -10.64
CA THR A 35 29.25 30.29 -10.73
C THR A 35 29.97 30.05 -12.05
N VAL A 36 29.96 28.82 -12.57
CA VAL A 36 30.54 28.51 -13.89
C VAL A 36 29.77 29.19 -15.01
N CYS A 37 28.44 29.15 -14.98
CA CYS A 37 27.58 29.84 -15.96
C CYS A 37 27.85 31.36 -15.95
N CYS A 38 27.91 31.97 -14.76
CA CYS A 38 28.17 33.40 -14.61
C CYS A 38 29.55 33.77 -15.17
N ARG A 39 30.60 32.97 -14.90
CA ARG A 39 31.95 33.18 -15.46
C ARG A 39 32.01 33.06 -16.98
N GLN A 40 31.12 32.26 -17.56
CA GLN A 40 31.00 32.08 -19.02
C GLN A 40 30.07 33.12 -19.68
N GLY A 41 29.48 34.05 -18.92
CA GLY A 41 28.51 35.04 -19.43
C GLY A 41 27.18 34.42 -19.88
N ARG A 42 26.89 33.18 -19.45
CA ARG A 42 25.66 32.44 -19.79
C ARG A 42 24.58 32.68 -18.75
N ARG A 43 23.33 32.78 -19.17
CA ARG A 43 22.19 32.83 -18.24
C ARG A 43 22.00 31.47 -17.60
N PHE A 44 21.95 31.45 -16.26
CA PHE A 44 21.71 30.22 -15.52
C PHE A 44 20.24 29.76 -15.70
N PRO A 45 20.00 28.48 -16.04
CA PRO A 45 18.66 27.97 -16.34
C PRO A 45 17.92 27.59 -15.05
N TRP A 46 17.47 28.57 -14.28
CA TRP A 46 16.82 28.38 -12.97
C TRP A 46 15.69 27.34 -13.00
N GLY A 47 14.83 27.36 -14.02
CA GLY A 47 13.73 26.39 -14.13
C GLY A 47 14.22 24.95 -14.17
N LYS A 48 15.29 24.67 -14.93
CA LYS A 48 15.89 23.31 -14.96
C LYS A 48 16.59 22.97 -13.66
N ALA A 49 17.26 23.95 -13.03
CA ALA A 49 17.93 23.75 -11.76
C ALA A 49 16.96 23.35 -10.65
N VAL A 50 15.82 24.05 -10.56
CA VAL A 50 14.75 23.72 -9.62
C VAL A 50 14.17 22.32 -9.90
N CYS A 51 13.87 22.00 -11.17
CA CYS A 51 13.38 20.67 -11.53
C CYS A 51 14.38 19.56 -11.19
N ALA A 52 15.69 19.81 -11.39
CA ALA A 52 16.72 18.85 -11.02
C ALA A 52 16.80 18.63 -9.51
N LEU A 53 16.72 19.70 -8.72
CA LEU A 53 16.69 19.62 -7.26
C LEU A 53 15.46 18.84 -6.76
N LEU A 54 14.29 19.12 -7.34
CA LEU A 54 13.06 18.38 -7.02
C LEU A 54 13.18 16.89 -7.40
N LEU A 55 13.82 16.57 -8.53
CA LEU A 55 14.02 15.18 -8.95
C LEU A 55 14.92 14.42 -7.97
N VAL A 56 15.99 15.06 -7.49
CA VAL A 56 16.88 14.46 -6.49
C VAL A 56 16.16 14.30 -5.15
N GLY A 57 15.40 15.30 -4.72
CA GLY A 57 14.58 15.21 -3.52
C GLY A 57 13.56 14.07 -3.62
N TRP A 58 12.89 13.96 -4.77
CA TRP A 58 12.00 12.84 -5.05
C TRP A 58 12.72 11.49 -4.98
N ALA A 59 13.89 11.36 -5.61
CA ALA A 59 14.66 10.11 -5.58
C ALA A 59 15.07 9.73 -4.15
N ALA A 60 15.51 10.69 -3.34
CA ALA A 60 15.85 10.46 -1.93
C ALA A 60 14.65 9.98 -1.11
N VAL A 61 13.49 10.62 -1.28
CA VAL A 61 12.24 10.19 -0.61
C VAL A 61 11.83 8.80 -1.07
N THR A 62 11.89 8.53 -2.37
CA THR A 62 11.52 7.21 -2.92
C THR A 62 12.43 6.12 -2.37
N VAL A 63 13.75 6.28 -2.42
CA VAL A 63 14.71 5.32 -1.86
C VAL A 63 14.44 5.09 -0.38
N PHE A 64 14.18 6.15 0.39
CA PHE A 64 13.86 6.01 1.80
C PHE A 64 12.59 5.20 2.03
N VAL A 65 11.50 5.57 1.36
CA VAL A 65 10.18 4.95 1.58
C VAL A 65 10.16 3.50 1.11
N THR A 66 10.86 3.17 0.01
CA THR A 66 10.80 1.83 -0.58
C THR A 66 11.88 0.88 -0.08
N LEU A 67 13.09 1.37 0.23
CA LEU A 67 14.25 0.51 0.51
C LEU A 67 14.79 0.64 1.94
N LEU A 68 14.62 1.80 2.60
CA LEU A 68 15.24 2.08 3.89
C LEU A 68 14.25 2.18 5.06
N ARG A 69 12.95 2.07 4.77
CA ARG A 69 11.91 2.19 5.79
C ARG A 69 11.85 0.96 6.70
N SER A 70 11.92 -0.21 6.11
CA SER A 70 11.84 -1.50 6.80
C SER A 70 13.23 -2.08 7.01
N GLU A 71 13.42 -2.78 8.12
CA GLU A 71 14.61 -3.59 8.29
C GLU A 71 14.53 -4.81 7.36
N PRO A 72 15.67 -5.26 6.82
CA PRO A 72 15.70 -6.46 5.98
C PRO A 72 15.12 -7.66 6.73
N ASN A 73 14.17 -8.34 6.11
CA ASN A 73 13.54 -9.53 6.65
C ASN A 73 13.86 -10.72 5.74
N GLU A 74 14.50 -11.75 6.27
CA GLU A 74 14.88 -12.93 5.51
C GLU A 74 13.67 -13.68 4.91
N PHE A 75 12.50 -13.58 5.56
CA PHE A 75 11.25 -14.16 5.03
C PHE A 75 10.67 -13.37 3.86
N ALA A 76 10.87 -12.04 3.82
CA ALA A 76 10.50 -11.22 2.68
C ALA A 76 11.50 -11.35 1.52
N ALA A 77 12.76 -11.69 1.85
CA ALA A 77 13.78 -11.92 0.87
C ALA A 77 13.39 -13.11 -0.04
N ARG A 78 13.43 -12.86 -1.37
CA ARG A 78 13.08 -13.85 -2.41
C ARG A 78 11.61 -14.19 -2.56
N GLN A 79 10.69 -13.46 -1.93
CA GLN A 79 9.28 -13.56 -2.23
C GLN A 79 8.89 -12.55 -3.30
N CYS A 80 8.13 -13.01 -4.28
CA CYS A 80 7.63 -12.17 -5.35
C CYS A 80 6.15 -12.47 -5.60
N ASN A 81 5.31 -11.45 -5.47
CA ASN A 81 3.93 -11.53 -5.88
C ASN A 81 3.82 -11.22 -7.37
N LEU A 82 3.44 -12.23 -8.15
CA LEU A 82 3.23 -12.11 -9.60
C LEU A 82 1.74 -11.98 -9.99
N GLN A 83 0.85 -11.89 -9.01
CA GLN A 83 -0.58 -11.74 -9.26
C GLN A 83 -0.92 -10.26 -9.47
N LEU A 84 -1.13 -9.88 -10.73
CA LEU A 84 -1.55 -8.52 -11.07
C LEU A 84 -2.96 -8.23 -10.54
N PHE A 85 -3.16 -7.03 -10.01
CA PHE A 85 -4.39 -6.53 -9.38
C PHE A 85 -4.79 -7.24 -8.07
N LEU A 86 -3.87 -7.92 -7.40
CA LEU A 86 -4.12 -8.51 -6.09
C LEU A 86 -4.39 -7.41 -5.04
N ALA A 87 -3.52 -6.39 -4.97
CA ALA A 87 -3.68 -5.26 -4.06
C ALA A 87 -4.98 -4.46 -4.32
N TRP A 88 -5.37 -4.31 -5.60
CA TRP A 88 -6.63 -3.67 -5.99
C TRP A 88 -7.85 -4.50 -5.58
N ARG A 89 -7.78 -5.81 -5.77
CA ARG A 89 -8.83 -6.74 -5.36
C ARG A 89 -9.00 -6.71 -3.84
N GLU A 90 -7.91 -6.75 -3.11
CA GLU A 90 -7.92 -6.67 -1.65
C GLU A 90 -8.46 -5.31 -1.17
N ALA A 91 -8.03 -4.20 -1.80
CA ALA A 91 -8.56 -2.87 -1.52
C ALA A 91 -10.08 -2.78 -1.76
N TYR A 92 -10.58 -3.43 -2.81
CA TYR A 92 -12.02 -3.51 -3.08
C TYR A 92 -12.76 -4.38 -2.07
N GLN A 93 -12.20 -5.55 -1.73
CA GLN A 93 -12.83 -6.51 -0.83
C GLN A 93 -12.90 -6.00 0.60
N ARG A 94 -11.79 -5.57 1.16
CA ARG A 94 -11.72 -5.09 2.55
C ARG A 94 -12.21 -3.65 2.71
N PHE A 95 -12.12 -2.86 1.68
CA PHE A 95 -12.51 -1.45 1.58
C PHE A 95 -12.06 -0.58 2.76
N THR A 96 -10.86 -0.82 3.26
CA THR A 96 -10.27 -0.05 4.36
C THR A 96 -9.45 1.11 3.80
N LEU A 97 -9.46 2.23 4.53
CA LEU A 97 -8.69 3.42 4.15
C LEU A 97 -7.20 3.11 3.98
N GLN A 98 -6.64 2.26 4.85
CA GLN A 98 -5.21 1.95 4.84
C GLN A 98 -4.78 1.21 3.56
N ILE A 99 -5.56 0.23 3.11
CA ILE A 99 -5.24 -0.53 1.89
C ILE A 99 -5.39 0.35 0.65
N TRP A 100 -6.44 1.17 0.58
CA TRP A 100 -6.59 2.16 -0.50
C TRP A 100 -5.47 3.18 -0.51
N LEU A 101 -5.03 3.66 0.65
CA LEU A 101 -3.91 4.58 0.74
C LEU A 101 -2.62 3.95 0.23
N ASN A 102 -2.34 2.68 0.51
CA ASN A 102 -1.16 2.00 -0.01
C ASN A 102 -1.14 2.02 -1.54
N VAL A 103 -2.25 1.62 -2.19
CA VAL A 103 -2.37 1.63 -3.66
C VAL A 103 -2.21 3.05 -4.23
N LEU A 104 -2.91 4.03 -3.65
CA LEU A 104 -2.90 5.41 -4.15
C LEU A 104 -1.58 6.12 -3.87
N LEU A 105 -0.91 5.82 -2.76
CA LEU A 105 0.40 6.40 -2.43
C LEU A 105 1.50 5.88 -3.35
N ASN A 106 1.46 4.62 -3.78
CA ASN A 106 2.38 4.10 -4.79
C ASN A 106 2.22 4.85 -6.12
N ILE A 107 0.98 5.08 -6.58
CA ILE A 107 0.72 5.93 -7.75
C ILE A 107 1.26 7.35 -7.51
N ALA A 108 0.91 7.98 -6.39
CA ALA A 108 1.30 9.34 -6.08
C ALA A 108 2.82 9.53 -5.98
N LEU A 109 3.54 8.53 -5.45
CA LEU A 109 4.99 8.55 -5.31
C LEU A 109 5.70 8.75 -6.65
N PHE A 110 5.17 8.20 -7.75
CA PHE A 110 5.79 8.29 -9.08
C PHE A 110 5.29 9.44 -9.95
N VAL A 111 4.22 10.15 -9.54
CA VAL A 111 3.76 11.36 -10.26
C VAL A 111 4.87 12.40 -10.44
N PRO A 112 5.69 12.74 -9.42
CA PRO A 112 6.77 13.72 -9.61
C PRO A 112 7.80 13.31 -10.65
N LEU A 113 8.16 12.03 -10.75
CA LEU A 113 9.03 11.51 -11.80
C LEU A 113 8.47 11.83 -13.19
N GLY A 114 7.19 11.49 -13.40
CA GLY A 114 6.49 11.75 -14.65
C GLY A 114 6.41 13.22 -15.02
N VAL A 115 6.24 14.10 -14.03
CA VAL A 115 6.22 15.56 -14.24
C VAL A 115 7.60 16.11 -14.57
N LEU A 116 8.62 15.72 -13.83
CA LEU A 116 9.94 16.35 -13.87
C LEU A 116 10.76 15.95 -15.09
N LEU A 117 10.66 14.68 -15.54
CA LEU A 117 11.43 14.19 -16.68
C LEU A 117 11.18 14.98 -17.98
N PRO A 118 9.94 15.23 -18.46
CA PRO A 118 9.69 15.97 -19.69
C PRO A 118 10.03 17.48 -19.58
N LEU A 119 10.08 18.02 -18.36
CA LEU A 119 10.52 19.40 -18.10
C LEU A 119 12.05 19.53 -18.19
N LEU A 120 12.78 18.53 -17.71
CA LEU A 120 14.23 18.51 -17.74
C LEU A 120 14.79 18.15 -19.12
N TRP A 121 14.27 17.08 -19.74
CA TRP A 121 14.82 16.53 -20.97
C TRP A 121 13.74 16.32 -22.03
N LYS A 122 13.96 16.91 -23.20
CA LYS A 122 13.05 16.82 -24.34
C LYS A 122 12.69 15.38 -24.79
N PRO A 123 13.61 14.37 -24.79
CA PRO A 123 13.25 13.00 -25.16
C PRO A 123 12.10 12.41 -24.34
N PHE A 124 12.00 12.75 -23.06
CA PHE A 124 10.91 12.27 -22.20
C PHE A 124 9.56 12.95 -22.43
N ARG A 125 9.45 13.85 -23.38
CA ARG A 125 8.15 14.34 -23.90
C ARG A 125 7.42 13.30 -24.74
N LYS A 126 8.13 12.25 -25.19
CA LYS A 126 7.54 11.09 -25.87
C LYS A 126 6.99 10.12 -24.82
N TRP A 127 5.76 9.70 -24.99
CA TRP A 127 5.05 8.86 -24.01
C TRP A 127 5.80 7.56 -23.68
N TYR A 128 6.36 6.90 -24.67
CA TYR A 128 7.07 5.65 -24.50
C TYR A 128 8.39 5.81 -23.70
N ALA A 129 9.06 6.97 -23.81
CA ALA A 129 10.26 7.24 -23.04
C ALA A 129 9.92 7.49 -21.54
N ALA A 130 8.80 8.19 -21.29
CA ALA A 130 8.29 8.38 -19.93
C ALA A 130 7.80 7.06 -19.31
N LEU A 131 7.08 6.25 -20.09
CA LEU A 131 6.65 4.91 -19.70
C LEU A 131 7.85 4.03 -19.34
N GLY A 132 8.84 3.97 -20.23
CA GLY A 132 10.05 3.18 -20.01
C GLY A 132 10.87 3.64 -18.82
N ALA A 133 10.91 4.94 -18.54
CA ALA A 133 11.58 5.46 -17.35
C ALA A 133 10.81 5.10 -16.07
N GLY A 134 9.48 5.28 -16.04
CA GLY A 134 8.64 4.90 -14.89
C GLY A 134 8.74 3.41 -14.58
N PHE A 135 8.56 2.58 -15.61
CA PHE A 135 8.68 1.12 -15.51
C PHE A 135 10.10 0.70 -15.06
N GLY A 136 11.15 1.26 -15.68
CA GLY A 136 12.54 0.89 -15.38
C GLY A 136 12.95 1.24 -13.96
N VAL A 137 12.54 2.43 -13.46
CA VAL A 137 12.83 2.83 -12.08
C VAL A 137 12.04 1.94 -11.10
N SER A 138 10.76 1.68 -11.36
CA SER A 138 9.97 0.79 -10.51
C SER A 138 10.53 -0.62 -10.49
N LEU A 139 10.88 -1.18 -11.65
CA LEU A 139 11.50 -2.51 -11.73
C LEU A 139 12.82 -2.57 -10.95
N LEU A 140 13.63 -1.52 -11.01
CA LEU A 140 14.88 -1.45 -10.26
C LEU A 140 14.62 -1.48 -8.75
N ILE A 141 13.58 -0.81 -8.27
CA ILE A 141 13.18 -0.84 -6.87
C ILE A 141 12.75 -2.26 -6.49
N GLU A 142 11.83 -2.88 -7.23
CA GLU A 142 11.34 -4.24 -6.98
C GLU A 142 12.47 -5.28 -6.95
N LEU A 143 13.39 -5.20 -7.92
CA LEU A 143 14.57 -6.07 -7.93
C LEU A 143 15.47 -5.81 -6.72
N THR A 144 15.66 -4.55 -6.33
CA THR A 144 16.47 -4.23 -5.14
C THR A 144 15.82 -4.79 -3.88
N GLN A 145 14.50 -4.66 -3.71
CA GLN A 145 13.77 -5.24 -2.58
C GLN A 145 13.91 -6.76 -2.54
N LEU A 146 13.77 -7.42 -3.70
CA LEU A 146 13.93 -8.88 -3.83
C LEU A 146 15.32 -9.36 -3.38
N PHE A 147 16.38 -8.62 -3.72
CA PHE A 147 17.75 -9.01 -3.37
C PHE A 147 18.17 -8.61 -1.96
N THR A 148 17.62 -7.51 -1.43
CA THR A 148 17.99 -6.99 -0.11
C THR A 148 17.08 -7.47 1.01
N GLY A 149 15.90 -8.02 0.69
CA GLY A 149 14.88 -8.36 1.68
C GLY A 149 14.23 -7.15 2.36
N SER A 150 14.41 -5.95 1.80
CA SER A 150 13.82 -4.72 2.34
C SER A 150 12.33 -4.57 2.06
N GLY A 151 11.75 -5.49 1.30
CA GLY A 151 10.34 -5.57 0.93
C GLY A 151 10.09 -6.80 0.08
N MET A 152 8.83 -7.07 -0.20
CA MET A 152 8.39 -8.13 -1.11
C MET A 152 8.27 -7.55 -2.52
N CYS A 153 8.86 -8.23 -3.50
CA CYS A 153 8.72 -7.85 -4.90
C CYS A 153 7.25 -8.02 -5.35
N ASP A 154 6.64 -6.95 -5.85
CA ASP A 154 5.23 -6.95 -6.22
C ASP A 154 4.99 -6.37 -7.62
N VAL A 155 4.30 -7.15 -8.46
CA VAL A 155 3.93 -6.70 -9.81
C VAL A 155 2.86 -5.59 -9.79
N ASP A 156 2.06 -5.51 -8.73
CA ASP A 156 1.09 -4.43 -8.56
C ASP A 156 1.78 -3.09 -8.30
N ASP A 157 2.88 -3.09 -7.55
CA ASP A 157 3.70 -1.90 -7.33
C ASP A 157 4.36 -1.43 -8.63
N LEU A 158 4.86 -2.39 -9.44
CA LEU A 158 5.37 -2.07 -10.77
C LEU A 158 4.32 -1.40 -11.66
N PHE A 159 3.08 -1.88 -11.63
CA PHE A 159 1.96 -1.31 -12.37
C PHE A 159 1.56 0.07 -11.83
N THR A 160 1.33 0.21 -10.53
CA THR A 160 0.86 1.45 -9.88
C THR A 160 1.88 2.58 -9.98
N ASN A 161 3.16 2.28 -9.80
CA ASN A 161 4.26 3.21 -9.95
C ASN A 161 4.38 3.70 -11.41
N THR A 162 4.31 2.78 -12.37
CA THR A 162 4.32 3.13 -13.80
C THR A 162 3.12 3.98 -14.18
N LEU A 163 1.93 3.64 -13.69
CA LEU A 163 0.72 4.43 -13.87
C LEU A 163 0.89 5.85 -13.30
N GLY A 164 1.45 5.97 -12.10
CA GLY A 164 1.75 7.27 -11.47
C GLY A 164 2.68 8.13 -12.33
N ALA A 165 3.75 7.55 -12.86
CA ALA A 165 4.66 8.24 -13.77
C ALA A 165 3.93 8.71 -15.05
N MET A 166 3.03 7.91 -15.60
CA MET A 166 2.25 8.28 -16.79
C MET A 166 1.22 9.36 -16.50
N LEU A 167 0.57 9.34 -15.35
CA LEU A 167 -0.33 10.43 -14.90
C LEU A 167 0.44 11.74 -14.72
N GLY A 168 1.61 11.69 -14.12
CA GLY A 168 2.52 12.84 -14.00
C GLY A 168 2.98 13.37 -15.35
N TRP A 169 3.33 12.48 -16.28
CA TRP A 169 3.67 12.86 -17.65
C TRP A 169 2.50 13.55 -18.37
N CYS A 170 1.29 13.01 -18.24
CA CYS A 170 0.09 13.64 -18.78
C CYS A 170 -0.10 15.06 -18.23
N ALA A 171 0.06 15.25 -16.92
CA ALA A 171 -0.07 16.57 -16.29
C ALA A 171 0.97 17.57 -16.84
N ALA A 172 2.25 17.17 -16.92
CA ALA A 172 3.30 18.02 -17.47
C ALA A 172 3.08 18.37 -18.93
N MET A 173 2.68 17.38 -19.75
CA MET A 173 2.41 17.59 -21.17
C MET A 173 1.15 18.41 -21.43
N LEU A 174 0.15 18.29 -20.56
CA LEU A 174 -1.05 19.14 -20.60
C LEU A 174 -0.66 20.60 -20.36
N VAL A 175 0.10 20.90 -19.29
CA VAL A 175 0.57 22.24 -18.97
C VAL A 175 1.41 22.81 -20.13
N LEU A 176 2.34 22.02 -20.68
CA LEU A 176 3.16 22.44 -21.81
C LEU A 176 2.31 22.72 -23.08
N ALA A 177 1.32 21.90 -23.37
CA ALA A 177 0.43 22.08 -24.52
C ALA A 177 -0.45 23.32 -24.36
N LEU A 178 -0.99 23.56 -23.17
CA LEU A 178 -1.78 24.75 -22.88
C LEU A 178 -0.93 26.04 -22.98
N HIS A 179 0.28 26.01 -22.41
CA HIS A 179 1.21 27.15 -22.51
C HIS A 179 1.58 27.47 -23.98
N GLN A 180 1.75 26.44 -24.80
CA GLN A 180 2.05 26.58 -26.22
C GLN A 180 0.80 26.83 -27.08
N LYS A 181 -0.39 26.96 -26.48
CA LYS A 181 -1.68 27.07 -27.17
C LYS A 181 -1.91 25.97 -28.23
N SER A 182 -1.35 24.80 -27.99
CA SER A 182 -1.48 23.64 -28.89
C SER A 182 -2.87 23.03 -28.78
N ARG A 183 -3.48 22.68 -29.93
CA ARG A 183 -4.78 21.98 -29.95
C ARG A 183 -4.69 20.51 -29.52
N THR A 184 -3.50 20.00 -29.19
CA THR A 184 -3.29 18.59 -28.79
C THR A 184 -3.54 18.34 -27.29
N TRP A 185 -3.88 19.37 -26.52
CA TRP A 185 -4.08 19.27 -25.07
C TRP A 185 -5.10 18.18 -24.63
N PRO A 186 -6.22 17.92 -25.36
CA PRO A 186 -7.23 16.96 -24.88
C PRO A 186 -6.70 15.51 -24.79
N ARG A 187 -5.72 15.15 -25.63
CA ARG A 187 -5.13 13.81 -25.60
C ARG A 187 -4.41 13.50 -24.27
N TYR A 188 -3.92 14.54 -23.59
CA TYR A 188 -3.26 14.38 -22.30
C TYR A 188 -4.24 14.27 -21.12
N CYS A 189 -5.51 14.57 -21.35
CA CYS A 189 -6.57 14.34 -20.38
C CYS A 189 -7.13 12.92 -20.42
N ALA A 190 -6.88 12.16 -21.50
CA ALA A 190 -7.51 10.85 -21.71
C ALA A 190 -7.16 9.83 -20.62
N LEU A 191 -5.87 9.66 -20.30
CA LEU A 191 -5.46 8.72 -19.25
C LEU A 191 -5.91 9.15 -17.85
N PRO A 192 -5.73 10.41 -17.40
CA PRO A 192 -6.27 10.87 -16.12
C PRO A 192 -7.80 10.72 -16.02
N ALA A 193 -8.54 11.01 -17.08
CA ALA A 193 -9.98 10.84 -17.11
C ALA A 193 -10.39 9.36 -17.04
N ALA A 194 -9.73 8.48 -17.79
CA ALA A 194 -9.96 7.05 -17.72
C ALA A 194 -9.67 6.48 -16.32
N PHE A 195 -8.59 6.92 -15.69
CA PHE A 195 -8.25 6.53 -14.33
C PHE A 195 -9.30 7.02 -13.32
N ALA A 196 -9.71 8.28 -13.41
CA ALA A 196 -10.75 8.84 -12.54
C ALA A 196 -12.09 8.11 -12.71
N LEU A 197 -12.48 7.79 -13.96
CA LEU A 197 -13.69 7.01 -14.27
C LEU A 197 -13.61 5.59 -13.70
N ALA A 198 -12.45 4.91 -13.84
CA ALA A 198 -12.24 3.59 -13.27
C ALA A 198 -12.35 3.59 -11.75
N LEU A 199 -11.69 4.53 -11.07
CA LEU A 199 -11.84 4.68 -9.61
C LEU A 199 -13.28 4.97 -9.22
N SER A 200 -13.95 5.90 -9.90
CA SER A 200 -15.35 6.22 -9.62
C SER A 200 -16.25 5.00 -9.80
N ALA A 201 -16.03 4.20 -10.85
CA ALA A 201 -16.78 2.97 -11.08
C ALA A 201 -16.57 1.95 -9.94
N ILE A 202 -15.33 1.80 -9.45
CA ILE A 202 -15.00 0.93 -8.31
C ILE A 202 -15.76 1.39 -7.06
N PHE A 203 -15.68 2.68 -6.71
CA PHE A 203 -16.36 3.21 -5.52
C PHE A 203 -17.89 3.14 -5.64
N ILE A 204 -18.45 3.44 -6.82
CA ILE A 204 -19.90 3.33 -7.06
C ILE A 204 -20.33 1.87 -6.99
N SER A 205 -19.58 0.93 -7.58
CA SER A 205 -19.92 -0.49 -7.53
C SER A 205 -19.90 -1.02 -6.09
N TYR A 206 -18.95 -0.56 -5.28
CA TYR A 206 -18.90 -0.91 -3.86
C TYR A 206 -20.10 -0.34 -3.10
N ALA A 207 -20.42 0.95 -3.30
CA ALA A 207 -21.56 1.60 -2.65
C ALA A 207 -22.92 1.02 -3.06
N ALA A 208 -23.00 0.44 -4.26
CA ALA A 208 -24.22 -0.20 -4.78
C ALA A 208 -24.43 -1.64 -4.27
N GLN A 209 -23.47 -2.21 -3.54
CA GLN A 209 -23.62 -3.56 -2.97
C GLN A 209 -24.73 -3.57 -1.91
N PRO A 210 -25.58 -4.62 -1.88
CA PRO A 210 -26.72 -4.70 -0.96
C PRO A 210 -26.31 -4.70 0.52
N TYR A 211 -25.04 -4.97 0.81
CA TYR A 211 -24.46 -5.00 2.15
C TYR A 211 -23.37 -3.92 2.38
N GLY A 212 -23.42 -2.83 1.64
CA GLY A 212 -22.45 -1.74 1.42
C GLY A 212 -21.52 -1.28 2.54
N ASN A 213 -21.67 -1.79 3.78
CA ASN A 213 -20.82 -1.47 4.93
C ASN A 213 -20.17 -2.68 5.58
N LEU A 214 -20.25 -3.86 4.98
CA LEU A 214 -19.50 -5.01 5.48
C LEU A 214 -18.01 -4.78 5.17
N ARG A 215 -17.27 -4.38 6.18
CA ARG A 215 -15.80 -4.16 6.10
C ARG A 215 -15.03 -5.44 5.89
N ASP A 216 -15.67 -6.58 6.13
CA ASP A 216 -15.06 -7.89 6.03
C ASP A 216 -15.61 -8.64 4.81
N ALA A 217 -14.81 -8.71 3.77
CA ALA A 217 -15.15 -9.43 2.55
C ALA A 217 -14.99 -10.96 2.68
N SER A 218 -14.55 -11.45 3.83
CA SER A 218 -14.55 -12.89 4.12
C SER A 218 -15.96 -13.45 4.27
N VAL A 219 -16.95 -12.57 4.49
CA VAL A 219 -18.38 -12.93 4.46
C VAL A 219 -18.84 -12.96 3.00
N THR A 220 -18.50 -13.99 2.27
CA THR A 220 -19.20 -14.30 1.02
C THR A 220 -20.59 -14.80 1.36
N THR A 221 -21.61 -14.17 0.79
CA THR A 221 -22.97 -14.73 0.84
C THR A 221 -22.93 -16.08 0.17
N ALA A 222 -23.08 -17.14 0.96
CA ALA A 222 -23.27 -18.47 0.41
C ALA A 222 -24.60 -18.48 -0.36
N ASP A 223 -24.64 -19.09 -1.53
CA ASP A 223 -25.89 -19.37 -2.22
C ASP A 223 -26.65 -20.44 -1.44
N LEU A 224 -27.63 -19.99 -0.67
CA LEU A 224 -28.48 -20.85 0.15
C LEU A 224 -29.73 -21.33 -0.59
N SER A 225 -29.87 -21.06 -1.88
CA SER A 225 -31.07 -21.40 -2.66
C SER A 225 -31.37 -22.90 -2.69
N GLY A 226 -30.38 -23.77 -2.48
CA GLY A 226 -30.50 -25.23 -2.38
C GLY A 226 -30.53 -25.79 -0.97
N VAL A 227 -30.45 -24.96 0.07
CA VAL A 227 -30.34 -25.39 1.46
C VAL A 227 -31.74 -25.45 2.08
N ARG A 228 -32.14 -26.65 2.58
CA ARG A 228 -33.35 -26.79 3.42
C ARG A 228 -32.96 -26.64 4.87
N TRP A 229 -33.52 -25.62 5.50
CA TRP A 229 -33.36 -25.37 6.92
C TRP A 229 -34.35 -26.26 7.71
N SER A 230 -33.88 -27.01 8.70
CA SER A 230 -34.68 -27.67 9.69
C SER A 230 -34.17 -27.25 11.06
N VAL A 231 -35.06 -26.64 11.85
CA VAL A 231 -34.73 -26.18 13.22
C VAL A 231 -35.74 -26.83 14.18
N ASP A 232 -35.28 -27.30 15.32
CA ASP A 232 -36.10 -27.98 16.34
C ASP A 232 -36.78 -26.98 17.29
N PHE A 233 -36.69 -25.68 17.02
CA PHE A 233 -37.31 -24.63 17.81
C PHE A 233 -38.15 -23.71 16.93
N ALA A 234 -39.20 -23.11 17.53
CA ALA A 234 -40.00 -22.13 16.83
C ALA A 234 -39.21 -20.85 16.60
N LEU A 235 -39.06 -20.47 15.33
CA LEU A 235 -38.52 -19.15 14.99
C LEU A 235 -39.57 -18.10 15.40
N ASP A 236 -39.20 -17.20 16.31
CA ASP A 236 -40.03 -16.06 16.68
C ASP A 236 -39.97 -15.01 15.58
N GLU A 237 -40.93 -15.04 14.69
CA GLU A 237 -41.09 -14.08 13.59
C GLU A 237 -41.29 -12.63 14.07
N ASN A 238 -41.61 -12.44 15.35
CA ASN A 238 -41.80 -11.11 15.96
C ASN A 238 -40.59 -10.63 16.77
N SER A 239 -39.53 -11.40 16.82
CA SER A 239 -38.30 -11.01 17.52
C SER A 239 -37.66 -9.78 16.83
N LYS A 240 -37.89 -8.61 17.43
CA LYS A 240 -37.28 -7.34 17.00
C LYS A 240 -35.83 -7.14 17.51
N THR A 241 -35.33 -8.06 18.28
CA THR A 241 -33.98 -7.99 18.86
C THR A 241 -33.00 -8.74 17.97
N ALA A 242 -32.32 -8.00 17.09
CA ALA A 242 -31.02 -8.45 16.60
C ALA A 242 -30.07 -8.45 17.80
N TYR A 243 -29.55 -9.61 18.18
CA TYR A 243 -28.42 -9.66 19.11
C TYR A 243 -27.24 -9.01 18.44
N VAL A 244 -26.93 -7.80 18.88
CA VAL A 244 -25.65 -7.16 18.53
C VAL A 244 -24.63 -7.87 19.39
N TYR A 245 -23.82 -8.73 18.81
CA TYR A 245 -22.63 -9.24 19.46
C TYR A 245 -21.72 -8.05 19.70
N GLN A 246 -21.70 -7.57 20.95
CA GLN A 246 -20.70 -6.60 21.35
C GLN A 246 -19.40 -7.38 21.49
N ALA A 247 -18.45 -7.10 20.64
CA ALA A 247 -17.11 -7.65 20.75
C ALA A 247 -16.60 -7.37 22.16
N GLN A 248 -16.13 -8.41 22.83
CA GLN A 248 -15.65 -8.29 24.19
C GLN A 248 -14.20 -7.84 24.15
N ALA A 249 -13.93 -6.59 24.53
CA ALA A 249 -12.57 -6.12 24.67
C ALA A 249 -11.81 -7.01 25.68
N LEU A 250 -10.60 -7.38 25.31
CA LEU A 250 -9.69 -8.19 26.12
C LEU A 250 -8.59 -7.28 26.69
N ASP A 251 -8.13 -7.60 27.89
CA ASP A 251 -6.85 -7.16 28.38
C ASP A 251 -5.76 -8.21 28.08
N ASN A 252 -4.51 -7.90 28.32
CA ASN A 252 -3.41 -8.84 28.07
C ASN A 252 -3.62 -10.19 28.79
N ALA A 253 -4.14 -10.17 30.01
CA ALA A 253 -4.41 -11.39 30.76
C ALA A 253 -5.57 -12.20 30.18
N GLY A 254 -6.56 -11.53 29.59
CA GLY A 254 -7.66 -12.15 28.87
C GLY A 254 -7.18 -12.79 27.58
N SER A 255 -6.31 -12.09 26.85
CA SER A 255 -5.68 -12.61 25.63
C SER A 255 -4.81 -13.85 25.92
N ASP A 256 -4.01 -13.82 27.00
CA ASP A 256 -3.17 -14.96 27.38
C ASP A 256 -4.01 -16.20 27.74
N ARG A 257 -5.13 -16.01 28.44
CA ARG A 257 -6.07 -17.11 28.74
C ARG A 257 -6.69 -17.68 27.46
N PHE A 258 -7.12 -16.77 26.56
CA PHE A 258 -7.67 -17.18 25.27
C PHE A 258 -6.66 -17.98 24.44
N ALA A 259 -5.40 -17.51 24.35
CA ALA A 259 -4.33 -18.20 23.64
C ALA A 259 -4.02 -19.58 24.25
N ALA A 260 -4.03 -19.70 25.58
CA ALA A 260 -3.84 -20.99 26.24
C ALA A 260 -5.00 -21.96 25.99
N GLU A 261 -6.24 -21.49 26.02
CA GLU A 261 -7.44 -22.29 25.70
C GLU A 261 -7.41 -22.72 24.21
N PHE A 262 -7.07 -21.81 23.32
CA PHE A 262 -6.91 -22.08 21.89
C PHE A 262 -5.84 -23.14 21.64
N ALA A 263 -4.67 -22.98 22.26
CA ALA A 263 -3.56 -23.91 22.17
C ALA A 263 -3.95 -25.31 22.62
N ALA A 264 -4.65 -25.41 23.75
CA ALA A 264 -5.13 -26.68 24.28
C ALA A 264 -6.21 -27.34 23.40
N ALA A 265 -7.12 -26.54 22.84
CA ALA A 265 -8.20 -27.03 21.99
C ALA A 265 -7.69 -27.56 20.64
N HIS A 266 -6.64 -26.95 20.09
CA HIS A 266 -6.12 -27.26 18.76
C HIS A 266 -4.81 -28.05 18.76
N GLY A 267 -4.26 -28.38 19.94
CA GLY A 267 -3.00 -29.14 20.08
C GLY A 267 -1.78 -28.41 19.53
N VAL A 268 -1.80 -27.06 19.61
CA VAL A 268 -0.70 -26.19 19.19
C VAL A 268 0.01 -25.59 20.40
N GLU A 269 1.23 -25.13 20.24
CA GLU A 269 2.00 -24.48 21.29
C GLU A 269 2.48 -23.11 20.80
N PHE A 270 2.43 -22.10 21.67
CA PHE A 270 2.95 -20.77 21.40
C PHE A 270 4.01 -20.41 22.46
N PRO A 271 5.29 -20.74 22.23
CA PRO A 271 6.36 -20.46 23.19
C PRO A 271 6.66 -18.98 23.34
N ASP A 272 6.34 -18.17 22.35
CA ASP A 272 6.65 -16.73 22.33
C ASP A 272 5.38 -15.90 22.27
N ALA A 273 5.35 -14.77 22.99
CA ALA A 273 4.26 -13.78 22.95
C ALA A 273 4.82 -12.36 22.80
N TYR A 274 4.25 -11.61 21.87
CA TYR A 274 4.63 -10.22 21.58
C TYR A 274 3.43 -9.30 21.81
N TYR A 275 3.57 -8.36 22.73
CA TYR A 275 2.52 -7.45 23.16
C TYR A 275 2.70 -6.08 22.52
N TYR A 276 1.65 -5.61 21.83
CA TYR A 276 1.52 -4.29 21.25
C TYR A 276 0.33 -3.57 21.89
N ASP A 277 0.14 -2.29 21.59
CA ASP A 277 -0.91 -1.46 22.21
C ASP A 277 -2.33 -2.05 22.06
N ASP A 278 -2.64 -2.66 20.94
CA ASP A 278 -3.97 -3.20 20.61
C ASP A 278 -3.94 -4.61 20.03
N LEU A 279 -2.79 -5.26 20.02
CA LEU A 279 -2.58 -6.57 19.40
C LEU A 279 -1.60 -7.40 20.22
N VAL A 280 -1.93 -8.66 20.45
CA VAL A 280 -0.97 -9.64 20.98
C VAL A 280 -0.75 -10.71 19.93
N ILE A 281 0.51 -11.01 19.63
CA ILE A 281 0.92 -12.05 18.70
C ILE A 281 1.54 -13.19 19.49
N TYR A 282 0.92 -14.35 19.45
CA TYR A 282 1.46 -15.58 19.99
C TYR A 282 2.09 -16.37 18.85
N ALA A 283 3.34 -16.79 19.03
CA ALA A 283 4.13 -17.35 17.94
C ALA A 283 4.80 -18.65 18.31
N ASN A 284 4.86 -19.54 17.33
CA ASN A 284 5.78 -20.69 17.33
C ASN A 284 6.62 -20.62 16.06
N HIS A 285 7.82 -20.09 16.20
CA HIS A 285 8.75 -19.95 15.06
C HIS A 285 9.24 -21.30 14.49
N SER A 286 9.15 -22.37 15.27
CA SER A 286 9.58 -23.70 14.83
C SER A 286 8.55 -24.35 13.91
N SER A 287 7.26 -24.20 14.20
CA SER A 287 6.16 -24.73 13.38
C SER A 287 5.67 -23.71 12.35
N GLY A 288 5.97 -22.42 12.56
CA GLY A 288 5.45 -21.31 11.75
C GLY A 288 4.02 -20.93 12.09
N ASP A 289 3.52 -21.29 13.26
CA ASP A 289 2.18 -20.99 13.72
C ASP A 289 2.14 -19.63 14.42
N PHE A 290 1.14 -18.81 14.08
CA PHE A 290 0.92 -17.49 14.67
C PHE A 290 -0.56 -17.31 14.99
N LEU A 291 -0.84 -16.87 16.22
CA LEU A 291 -2.17 -16.46 16.66
C LEU A 291 -2.13 -14.96 16.99
N ASN A 292 -2.83 -14.17 16.21
CA ASN A 292 -2.98 -12.73 16.41
C ASN A 292 -4.29 -12.49 17.16
N VAL A 293 -4.26 -11.77 18.29
CA VAL A 293 -5.44 -11.42 19.08
C VAL A 293 -5.52 -9.91 19.21
N THR A 294 -6.59 -9.32 18.71
CA THR A 294 -6.85 -7.88 18.82
C THR A 294 -7.56 -7.58 20.13
N LEU A 295 -7.04 -6.64 20.94
CA LEU A 295 -7.51 -6.40 22.29
C LEU A 295 -8.82 -5.63 22.37
N HIS A 296 -9.02 -4.61 21.51
CA HIS A 296 -10.18 -3.73 21.61
C HIS A 296 -11.50 -4.40 21.23
N ASP A 297 -11.47 -5.47 20.46
CA ASP A 297 -12.66 -6.16 19.98
C ASP A 297 -12.64 -7.69 20.17
N GLY A 298 -11.53 -8.23 20.72
CA GLY A 298 -11.39 -9.67 20.96
C GLY A 298 -11.35 -10.52 19.69
N THR A 299 -11.20 -9.91 18.52
CA THR A 299 -11.04 -10.65 17.27
C THR A 299 -9.69 -11.33 17.22
N TRP A 300 -9.65 -12.46 16.54
CA TRP A 300 -8.41 -13.23 16.41
C TRP A 300 -8.23 -13.79 15.01
N GLU A 301 -6.99 -14.01 14.65
CA GLU A 301 -6.59 -14.64 13.39
C GLU A 301 -5.50 -15.68 13.68
N TYR A 302 -5.70 -16.91 13.22
CA TYR A 302 -4.71 -17.97 13.33
C TYR A 302 -4.12 -18.28 11.97
N ASN A 303 -2.80 -18.13 11.87
CA ASN A 303 -2.02 -18.45 10.70
C ASN A 303 -1.18 -19.69 11.01
N PHE A 304 -1.41 -20.78 10.32
CA PHE A 304 -0.71 -22.04 10.51
C PHE A 304 0.48 -22.20 9.56
N GLY A 305 1.55 -22.80 10.06
CA GLY A 305 2.73 -23.13 9.27
C GLY A 305 2.44 -24.17 8.21
N ARG A 306 3.32 -24.26 7.20
CA ARG A 306 3.15 -25.14 6.03
C ARG A 306 2.99 -26.64 6.35
N ASP A 307 3.40 -27.07 7.53
CA ASP A 307 3.41 -28.50 7.93
C ASP A 307 2.25 -28.87 8.86
N HIS A 308 1.38 -27.95 9.25
CA HIS A 308 0.25 -28.20 10.13
C HIS A 308 -1.07 -27.90 9.41
N THR A 309 -1.87 -28.93 9.18
CA THR A 309 -3.30 -28.80 8.92
C THR A 309 -4.01 -28.92 10.27
N PRO A 310 -4.55 -27.84 10.84
CA PRO A 310 -5.32 -27.95 12.07
C PRO A 310 -6.56 -28.80 11.81
N VAL A 311 -6.73 -29.84 12.61
CA VAL A 311 -7.97 -30.62 12.60
C VAL A 311 -8.99 -29.79 13.36
N PHE A 312 -9.82 -29.06 12.64
CA PHE A 312 -11.02 -28.44 13.22
C PHE A 312 -12.08 -29.54 13.36
N ASP A 313 -12.08 -30.22 14.49
CA ASP A 313 -13.22 -31.05 14.82
C ASP A 313 -14.42 -30.12 15.06
N ALA A 314 -15.46 -30.32 14.27
CA ALA A 314 -16.74 -29.65 14.53
C ALA A 314 -17.15 -29.95 15.97
N PRO A 315 -17.63 -28.95 16.75
CA PRO A 315 -18.08 -29.20 18.10
C PRO A 315 -19.08 -30.35 18.09
N ALA A 316 -18.82 -31.36 18.91
CA ALA A 316 -19.72 -32.48 19.09
C ALA A 316 -21.09 -31.92 19.51
N SER A 317 -22.11 -32.27 18.76
CA SER A 317 -23.52 -31.90 18.92
C SER A 317 -24.07 -32.13 20.33
#